data_e0aaf616a5a080bacd2fbcb96a345bc0
#
_entry.id   e0aaf616a5a080bacd2fbcb96a345bc0
#
_cell.length_a   1.000
_cell.length_b   1.000
_cell.length_c   1.000
_cell.angle_alpha   90.00
_cell.angle_beta   90.00
_cell.angle_gamma   90.00
#
_symmetry.space_group_name_H-M   'P 1'
#
loop_
_entity.id
_entity.type
_entity.pdbx_description
1 polymer ?
#
loop_
_entity_poly.entity_id
_entity_poly.type
_entity_poly.pdbx_seq_one_letter_code
_entity_poly.pdbx_strand_id
1 'polypeptide(L)'
;MQAILLVFLWTSIISAPAFASTPGEVEIGGYLREAKLNGFSGNTKRLSDYKGKPLIINVWASWCGPCRMEMGSLDRLARRYGGKQFNVIGISTDDDGNAAATFIKQSKVSFENFLDSRVFLENMLGANTIPLTVLVDANGRVLGKVRGVREWDSPEIIEAIGETFHIKLPR
;
A
#
# COMPACT_ATOMS: atom_id res chain seq x y z
N MET A 1 59.81 33.87 14.40
CA MET A 1 59.21 32.52 14.57
C MET A 1 57.70 32.68 14.59
N GLN A 2 57.03 32.43 13.47
CA GLN A 2 55.57 32.52 13.35
C GLN A 2 55.00 31.09 13.45
N ALA A 3 54.20 30.82 14.48
CA ALA A 3 53.53 29.55 14.67
C ALA A 3 52.21 29.53 13.83
N ILE A 4 52.13 28.61 12.86
CA ILE A 4 50.96 28.38 12.05
C ILE A 4 50.04 27.43 12.84
N LEU A 5 48.88 27.93 13.30
CA LEU A 5 47.82 27.14 13.95
C LEU A 5 46.98 26.46 12.85
N LEU A 6 47.17 25.13 12.67
CA LEU A 6 46.32 24.32 11.82
C LEU A 6 45.00 24.00 12.56
N VAL A 7 43.91 24.62 12.14
CA VAL A 7 42.54 24.29 12.62
C VAL A 7 42.03 23.13 11.81
N PHE A 8 41.94 21.94 12.42
CA PHE A 8 41.27 20.79 11.84
C PHE A 8 39.74 20.93 12.01
N LEU A 9 39.04 21.27 10.94
CA LEU A 9 37.60 21.20 10.85
C LEU A 9 37.17 19.72 10.75
N TRP A 10 36.67 19.18 11.85
CA TRP A 10 35.98 17.89 11.85
C TRP A 10 34.59 18.08 11.28
N THR A 11 34.37 17.69 10.04
CA THR A 11 33.06 17.57 9.44
C THR A 11 32.41 16.28 9.95
N SER A 12 31.49 16.39 10.90
CA SER A 12 30.66 15.27 11.35
C SER A 12 29.69 14.90 10.22
N ILE A 13 29.95 13.77 9.55
CA ILE A 13 29.01 13.17 8.61
C ILE A 13 27.86 12.58 9.43
N ILE A 14 26.73 13.27 9.47
CA ILE A 14 25.49 12.73 10.04
C ILE A 14 24.96 11.70 9.04
N SER A 15 25.24 10.43 9.31
CA SER A 15 24.66 9.31 8.56
C SER A 15 23.19 9.18 8.96
N ALA A 16 22.28 9.50 8.04
CA ALA A 16 20.86 9.21 8.23
C ALA A 16 20.66 7.69 8.28
N PRO A 17 19.78 7.17 9.18
CA PRO A 17 19.49 5.74 9.20
C PRO A 17 18.85 5.32 7.87
N ALA A 18 19.58 4.51 7.10
CA ALA A 18 19.01 3.84 5.94
C ALA A 18 18.05 2.76 6.45
N PHE A 19 16.75 2.95 6.26
CA PHE A 19 15.81 1.86 6.45
C PHE A 19 16.11 0.79 5.39
N ALA A 20 16.49 -0.39 5.84
CA ALA A 20 16.75 -1.50 4.94
C ALA A 20 15.47 -1.88 4.22
N SER A 21 15.46 -1.77 2.88
CA SER A 21 14.35 -2.23 2.06
C SER A 21 14.31 -3.76 2.03
N THR A 22 13.11 -4.32 1.90
CA THR A 22 12.92 -5.77 1.75
C THR A 22 13.54 -6.23 0.42
N PRO A 23 14.36 -7.30 0.38
CA PRO A 23 14.89 -7.79 -0.88
C PRO A 23 13.79 -8.04 -1.92
N GLY A 24 13.90 -7.39 -3.08
CA GLY A 24 12.88 -7.47 -4.14
C GLY A 24 11.69 -6.53 -3.98
N GLU A 25 11.71 -5.66 -2.98
CA GLU A 25 10.71 -4.58 -2.85
C GLU A 25 10.76 -3.62 -4.04
N VAL A 26 9.60 -3.15 -4.47
CA VAL A 26 9.48 -2.07 -5.45
C VAL A 26 9.41 -0.74 -4.70
N GLU A 27 10.42 0.08 -4.89
CA GLU A 27 10.50 1.41 -4.27
C GLU A 27 9.52 2.41 -4.91
N ILE A 28 9.26 3.52 -4.21
CA ILE A 28 8.51 4.65 -4.76
C ILE A 28 9.18 5.14 -6.03
N GLY A 29 8.41 5.31 -7.10
CA GLY A 29 8.88 5.65 -8.43
C GLY A 29 9.15 4.43 -9.32
N GLY A 30 9.29 3.23 -8.76
CA GLY A 30 9.42 1.97 -9.50
C GLY A 30 8.08 1.43 -10.01
N TYR A 31 8.13 0.47 -10.94
CA TYR A 31 6.95 -0.19 -11.49
C TYR A 31 6.70 -1.53 -10.81
N LEU A 32 5.44 -1.80 -10.47
CA LEU A 32 5.04 -3.12 -9.97
C LEU A 32 5.34 -4.20 -11.01
N ARG A 33 5.96 -5.29 -10.56
CA ARG A 33 6.12 -6.48 -11.38
C ARG A 33 4.78 -7.19 -11.55
N GLU A 34 4.61 -7.86 -12.68
CA GLU A 34 3.42 -8.67 -12.92
C GLU A 34 3.27 -9.75 -11.85
N ALA A 35 2.05 -9.90 -11.34
CA ALA A 35 1.72 -10.88 -10.32
C ALA A 35 0.30 -11.43 -10.51
N LYS A 36 0.15 -12.71 -10.21
CA LYS A 36 -1.16 -13.37 -10.13
C LYS A 36 -1.80 -13.05 -8.79
N LEU A 37 -3.06 -12.69 -8.82
CA LEU A 37 -3.91 -12.39 -7.67
C LEU A 37 -4.90 -13.53 -7.49
N ASN A 38 -4.85 -14.23 -6.35
CA ASN A 38 -5.70 -15.36 -6.05
C ASN A 38 -6.87 -14.93 -5.16
N GLY A 39 -8.06 -14.86 -5.72
CA GLY A 39 -9.28 -14.51 -4.97
C GLY A 39 -9.77 -15.66 -4.09
N PHE A 40 -10.47 -15.34 -3.02
CA PHE A 40 -10.95 -16.31 -2.02
C PHE A 40 -11.99 -17.31 -2.59
N SER A 41 -12.67 -16.98 -3.67
CA SER A 41 -13.65 -17.85 -4.33
C SER A 41 -13.08 -18.63 -5.52
N GLY A 42 -11.75 -18.73 -5.62
CA GLY A 42 -11.06 -19.43 -6.71
C GLY A 42 -10.93 -18.62 -8.01
N ASN A 43 -11.50 -17.43 -8.09
CA ASN A 43 -11.25 -16.48 -9.18
C ASN A 43 -9.80 -15.99 -9.12
N THR A 44 -9.23 -15.75 -10.29
CA THR A 44 -7.87 -15.20 -10.39
C THR A 44 -7.86 -13.98 -11.29
N LYS A 45 -7.04 -13.01 -10.90
CA LYS A 45 -6.73 -11.82 -11.71
C LYS A 45 -5.22 -11.63 -11.80
N ARG A 46 -4.80 -10.62 -12.54
CA ARG A 46 -3.41 -10.16 -12.63
C ARG A 46 -3.33 -8.70 -12.21
N LEU A 47 -2.20 -8.25 -11.74
CA LEU A 47 -2.00 -6.81 -11.48
C LEU A 47 -2.19 -5.97 -12.74
N SER A 48 -1.83 -6.50 -13.91
CA SER A 48 -2.07 -5.83 -15.20
C SER A 48 -3.54 -5.59 -15.52
N ASP A 49 -4.48 -6.33 -14.92
CA ASP A 49 -5.93 -6.15 -15.16
C ASP A 49 -6.45 -4.83 -14.56
N TYR A 50 -5.67 -4.20 -13.68
CA TYR A 50 -6.00 -2.91 -13.06
C TYR A 50 -5.35 -1.71 -13.75
N LYS A 51 -4.53 -1.93 -14.79
CA LYS A 51 -3.93 -0.85 -15.59
C LYS A 51 -5.01 0.01 -16.27
N GLY A 52 -4.66 1.28 -16.54
CA GLY A 52 -5.57 2.25 -17.13
C GLY A 52 -6.29 3.14 -16.12
N LYS A 53 -6.29 2.76 -14.84
CA LYS A 53 -6.76 3.59 -13.72
C LYS A 53 -5.78 3.52 -12.55
N PRO A 54 -5.67 4.56 -11.71
CA PRO A 54 -4.92 4.46 -10.47
C PRO A 54 -5.43 3.32 -9.60
N LEU A 55 -4.56 2.75 -8.78
CA LEU A 55 -4.85 1.60 -7.93
C LEU A 55 -4.38 1.86 -6.51
N ILE A 56 -5.24 1.60 -5.54
CA ILE A 56 -4.93 1.54 -4.12
C ILE A 56 -4.83 0.06 -3.73
N ILE A 57 -3.68 -0.36 -3.22
CA ILE A 57 -3.43 -1.71 -2.74
C ILE A 57 -3.26 -1.65 -1.22
N ASN A 58 -4.17 -2.26 -0.47
CA ASN A 58 -4.08 -2.37 0.98
C ASN A 58 -3.62 -3.78 1.37
N VAL A 59 -2.48 -3.87 2.06
CA VAL A 59 -1.94 -5.13 2.60
C VAL A 59 -2.36 -5.26 4.05
N TRP A 60 -3.02 -6.37 4.37
CA TRP A 60 -3.69 -6.58 5.64
C TRP A 60 -3.71 -8.06 6.06
N ALA A 61 -4.17 -8.33 7.30
CA ALA A 61 -4.47 -9.69 7.75
C ALA A 61 -5.65 -9.69 8.72
N SER A 62 -6.37 -10.80 8.81
CA SER A 62 -7.54 -10.94 9.70
C SER A 62 -7.20 -10.84 11.19
N TRP A 63 -6.01 -11.26 11.56
CA TRP A 63 -5.47 -11.17 12.93
C TRP A 63 -4.87 -9.80 13.28
N CYS A 64 -4.69 -8.92 12.29
CA CYS A 64 -4.10 -7.59 12.47
C CYS A 64 -5.16 -6.60 13.00
N GLY A 65 -5.13 -6.28 14.27
CA GLY A 65 -6.07 -5.35 14.91
C GLY A 65 -6.13 -3.97 14.22
N PRO A 66 -4.97 -3.30 13.99
CA PRO A 66 -4.91 -2.03 13.27
C PRO A 66 -5.51 -2.11 11.85
N CYS A 67 -5.27 -3.20 11.10
CA CYS A 67 -5.84 -3.38 9.76
C CYS A 67 -7.37 -3.42 9.81
N ARG A 68 -7.92 -4.13 10.79
CA ARG A 68 -9.38 -4.24 11.00
C ARG A 68 -10.04 -2.90 11.29
N MET A 69 -9.36 -2.01 11.99
CA MET A 69 -9.88 -0.67 12.31
C MET A 69 -10.06 0.21 11.06
N GLU A 70 -9.15 0.16 10.10
CA GLU A 70 -9.24 1.03 8.91
C GLU A 70 -10.11 0.47 7.78
N MET A 71 -10.43 -0.84 7.82
CA MET A 71 -11.11 -1.52 6.72
C MET A 71 -12.48 -0.90 6.39
N GLY A 72 -13.20 -0.40 7.40
CA GLY A 72 -14.50 0.25 7.21
C GLY A 72 -14.41 1.56 6.43
N SER A 73 -13.44 2.42 6.76
CA SER A 73 -13.20 3.68 6.05
C SER A 73 -12.68 3.46 4.63
N LEU A 74 -11.82 2.45 4.46
CA LEU A 74 -11.35 2.05 3.14
C LEU A 74 -12.49 1.51 2.25
N ASP A 75 -13.43 0.76 2.82
CA ASP A 75 -14.61 0.29 2.09
C ASP A 75 -15.54 1.44 1.69
N ARG A 76 -15.77 2.42 2.56
CA ARG A 76 -16.54 3.63 2.22
C ARG A 76 -15.86 4.42 1.08
N LEU A 77 -14.54 4.58 1.13
CA LEU A 77 -13.77 5.18 0.04
C LEU A 77 -13.96 4.39 -1.27
N ALA A 78 -13.82 3.05 -1.21
CA ALA A 78 -13.98 2.18 -2.36
C ALA A 78 -15.40 2.25 -2.97
N ARG A 79 -16.45 2.28 -2.15
CA ARG A 79 -17.85 2.43 -2.63
C ARG A 79 -18.07 3.76 -3.33
N ARG A 80 -17.47 4.82 -2.84
CA ARG A 80 -17.66 6.18 -3.36
C ARG A 80 -16.94 6.38 -4.70
N TYR A 81 -15.70 5.95 -4.83
CA TYR A 81 -14.81 6.28 -5.93
C TYR A 81 -14.32 5.06 -6.74
N GLY A 82 -14.39 3.86 -6.15
CA GLY A 82 -13.84 2.63 -6.73
C GLY A 82 -14.49 2.26 -8.06
N GLY A 83 -13.68 1.76 -8.99
CA GLY A 83 -14.06 1.42 -10.35
C GLY A 83 -14.33 2.63 -11.26
N LYS A 84 -14.61 3.81 -10.68
CA LYS A 84 -14.88 5.07 -11.41
C LYS A 84 -13.60 5.89 -11.57
N GLN A 85 -13.04 6.35 -10.46
CA GLN A 85 -11.87 7.24 -10.42
C GLN A 85 -10.56 6.46 -10.27
N PHE A 86 -10.55 5.43 -9.44
CA PHE A 86 -9.44 4.53 -9.18
C PHE A 86 -9.98 3.15 -8.78
N ASN A 87 -9.12 2.16 -8.71
CA ASN A 87 -9.45 0.85 -8.16
C ASN A 87 -8.93 0.72 -6.72
N VAL A 88 -9.60 -0.12 -5.92
CA VAL A 88 -9.15 -0.50 -4.57
C VAL A 88 -9.13 -2.01 -4.49
N ILE A 89 -8.01 -2.58 -4.03
CA ILE A 89 -7.88 -4.00 -3.76
C ILE A 89 -7.23 -4.24 -2.40
N GLY A 90 -7.59 -5.34 -1.76
CA GLY A 90 -6.92 -5.84 -0.57
C GLY A 90 -6.04 -7.05 -0.89
N ILE A 91 -4.90 -7.13 -0.23
CA ILE A 91 -4.00 -8.29 -0.25
C ILE A 91 -3.92 -8.80 1.18
N SER A 92 -4.50 -9.97 1.44
CA SER A 92 -4.41 -10.64 2.73
C SER A 92 -3.13 -11.46 2.80
N THR A 93 -2.38 -11.29 3.89
CA THR A 93 -1.19 -12.08 4.21
C THR A 93 -1.51 -13.17 5.23
N ASP A 94 -2.79 -13.54 5.35
CA ASP A 94 -3.19 -14.67 6.20
C ASP A 94 -2.66 -16.00 5.63
N ASP A 95 -2.17 -16.87 6.51
CA ASP A 95 -1.86 -18.26 6.16
C ASP A 95 -3.14 -19.06 5.92
N ASP A 96 -4.22 -18.76 6.69
CA ASP A 96 -5.54 -19.36 6.54
C ASP A 96 -6.50 -18.42 5.77
N GLY A 97 -6.73 -18.75 4.51
CA GLY A 97 -7.67 -18.01 3.66
C GLY A 97 -9.12 -18.02 4.18
N ASN A 98 -9.52 -19.00 5.00
CA ASN A 98 -10.86 -19.05 5.59
C ASN A 98 -11.05 -17.97 6.65
N ALA A 99 -10.03 -17.69 7.47
CA ALA A 99 -10.07 -16.60 8.45
C ALA A 99 -10.22 -15.25 7.75
N ALA A 100 -9.44 -14.99 6.72
CA ALA A 100 -9.55 -13.77 5.91
C ALA A 100 -10.92 -13.64 5.23
N ALA A 101 -11.41 -14.70 4.58
CA ALA A 101 -12.73 -14.71 3.92
C ALA A 101 -13.87 -14.46 4.92
N THR A 102 -13.78 -15.06 6.11
CA THR A 102 -14.74 -14.87 7.19
C THR A 102 -14.77 -13.41 7.64
N PHE A 103 -13.59 -12.82 7.85
CA PHE A 103 -13.48 -11.40 8.22
C PHE A 103 -14.08 -10.47 7.16
N ILE A 104 -13.73 -10.66 5.88
CA ILE A 104 -14.29 -9.87 4.75
C ILE A 104 -15.82 -9.93 4.75
N LYS A 105 -16.38 -11.13 4.89
CA LYS A 105 -17.85 -11.33 4.92
C LYS A 105 -18.50 -10.65 6.12
N GLN A 106 -17.96 -10.81 7.31
CA GLN A 106 -18.50 -10.21 8.55
C GLN A 106 -18.41 -8.68 8.53
N SER A 107 -17.31 -8.13 8.01
CA SER A 107 -17.08 -6.69 7.89
C SER A 107 -17.76 -6.06 6.66
N LYS A 108 -18.43 -6.88 5.83
CA LYS A 108 -19.14 -6.45 4.61
C LYS A 108 -18.26 -5.64 3.65
N VAL A 109 -16.97 -5.99 3.57
CA VAL A 109 -16.02 -5.35 2.64
C VAL A 109 -16.45 -5.63 1.21
N SER A 110 -16.58 -4.58 0.39
CA SER A 110 -17.12 -4.65 -0.97
C SER A 110 -16.09 -4.64 -2.08
N PHE A 111 -14.87 -4.17 -1.81
CA PHE A 111 -13.79 -4.18 -2.80
C PHE A 111 -13.12 -5.57 -2.89
N GLU A 112 -12.46 -5.83 -4.01
CA GLU A 112 -11.84 -7.13 -4.26
C GLU A 112 -10.69 -7.40 -3.30
N ASN A 113 -10.62 -8.62 -2.80
CA ASN A 113 -9.56 -9.07 -1.90
C ASN A 113 -8.95 -10.36 -2.41
N PHE A 114 -7.64 -10.49 -2.24
CA PHE A 114 -6.83 -11.60 -2.72
C PHE A 114 -5.96 -12.15 -1.60
N LEU A 115 -5.68 -13.44 -1.65
CA LEU A 115 -4.82 -14.14 -0.69
C LEU A 115 -3.38 -14.21 -1.22
N ASP A 116 -2.43 -13.79 -0.41
CA ASP A 116 -0.99 -13.89 -0.67
C ASP A 116 -0.31 -14.89 0.30
N SER A 117 -0.79 -16.11 0.34
CA SER A 117 -0.28 -17.17 1.24
C SER A 117 1.21 -17.51 1.03
N ARG A 118 1.84 -17.01 -0.03
CA ARG A 118 3.27 -17.20 -0.33
C ARG A 118 4.10 -15.94 -0.08
N VAL A 119 3.52 -14.93 0.52
CA VAL A 119 4.14 -13.63 0.86
C VAL A 119 4.87 -12.95 -0.32
N PHE A 120 4.48 -13.28 -1.56
CA PHE A 120 5.11 -12.73 -2.76
C PHE A 120 4.78 -11.24 -2.94
N LEU A 121 3.48 -10.90 -2.83
CA LEU A 121 3.01 -9.52 -2.93
C LEU A 121 3.44 -8.70 -1.72
N GLU A 122 3.37 -9.30 -0.52
CA GLU A 122 3.89 -8.71 0.72
C GLU A 122 5.34 -8.25 0.55
N ASN A 123 6.21 -9.15 0.09
CA ASN A 123 7.63 -8.83 -0.16
C ASN A 123 7.82 -7.80 -1.28
N MET A 124 7.10 -7.96 -2.41
CA MET A 124 7.17 -7.02 -3.54
C MET A 124 6.74 -5.61 -3.15
N LEU A 125 5.73 -5.48 -2.30
CA LEU A 125 5.21 -4.20 -1.84
C LEU A 125 5.99 -3.63 -0.65
N GLY A 126 6.83 -4.43 0.01
CA GLY A 126 7.59 -4.07 1.20
C GLY A 126 6.73 -3.98 2.45
N ALA A 127 5.74 -4.86 2.58
CA ALA A 127 4.79 -4.87 3.69
C ALA A 127 5.32 -5.62 4.93
N ASN A 128 6.58 -5.35 5.31
CA ASN A 128 7.18 -5.88 6.54
C ASN A 128 6.46 -5.45 7.83
N THR A 129 5.55 -4.51 7.72
CA THR A 129 4.64 -4.04 8.77
C THR A 129 3.29 -3.72 8.13
N ILE A 130 2.21 -4.24 8.70
CA ILE A 130 0.84 -4.00 8.23
C ILE A 130 0.01 -3.23 9.27
N PRO A 131 -0.99 -2.43 8.83
CA PRO A 131 -1.39 -2.24 7.45
C PRO A 131 -0.38 -1.41 6.65
N LEU A 132 -0.24 -1.77 5.38
CA LEU A 132 0.47 -0.97 4.38
C LEU A 132 -0.49 -0.69 3.24
N THR A 133 -0.62 0.58 2.86
CA THR A 133 -1.37 0.96 1.65
C THR A 133 -0.42 1.55 0.62
N VAL A 134 -0.44 1.01 -0.59
CA VAL A 134 0.39 1.43 -1.72
C VAL A 134 -0.48 2.14 -2.75
N LEU A 135 -0.07 3.34 -3.12
CA LEU A 135 -0.71 4.15 -4.17
C LEU A 135 0.04 3.96 -5.48
N VAL A 136 -0.67 3.57 -6.53
CA VAL A 136 -0.09 3.17 -7.82
C VAL A 136 -0.79 3.95 -8.93
N ASP A 137 -0.04 4.49 -9.89
CA ASP A 137 -0.64 5.18 -11.04
C ASP A 137 -1.28 4.21 -12.06
N ALA A 138 -1.93 4.76 -13.08
CA ALA A 138 -2.60 3.99 -14.13
C ALA A 138 -1.66 3.08 -14.95
N ASN A 139 -0.34 3.33 -14.90
CA ASN A 139 0.68 2.56 -15.61
C ASN A 139 1.34 1.49 -14.73
N GLY A 140 1.02 1.45 -13.43
CA GLY A 140 1.60 0.52 -12.47
C GLY A 140 2.84 1.05 -11.74
N ARG A 141 3.10 2.37 -11.77
CA ARG A 141 4.19 3.01 -11.05
C ARG A 141 3.76 3.30 -9.61
N VAL A 142 4.57 2.94 -8.64
CA VAL A 142 4.35 3.24 -7.22
C VAL A 142 4.54 4.74 -6.97
N LEU A 143 3.49 5.42 -6.54
CA LEU A 143 3.50 6.85 -6.22
C LEU A 143 3.74 7.12 -4.73
N GLY A 144 3.31 6.22 -3.87
CA GLY A 144 3.44 6.38 -2.43
C GLY A 144 3.15 5.10 -1.66
N LYS A 145 3.65 5.06 -0.42
CA LYS A 145 3.42 3.98 0.55
C LYS A 145 3.02 4.59 1.87
N VAL A 146 1.86 4.22 2.38
CA VAL A 146 1.31 4.70 3.65
C VAL A 146 1.29 3.56 4.66
N ARG A 147 2.06 3.68 5.73
CA ARG A 147 2.15 2.68 6.80
C ARG A 147 1.25 3.07 7.97
N GLY A 148 0.61 2.08 8.58
CA GLY A 148 -0.29 2.26 9.73
C GLY A 148 -1.68 2.76 9.36
N VAL A 149 -2.56 2.77 10.37
CA VAL A 149 -3.99 3.07 10.25
C VAL A 149 -4.27 4.47 9.74
N ARG A 150 -5.27 4.59 8.85
CA ARG A 150 -5.83 5.87 8.40
C ARG A 150 -7.36 5.79 8.35
N GLU A 151 -8.00 6.94 8.51
CA GLU A 151 -9.42 7.13 8.18
C GLU A 151 -9.51 7.51 6.69
N TRP A 152 -9.60 6.47 5.83
CA TRP A 152 -9.41 6.60 4.38
C TRP A 152 -10.45 7.47 3.67
N ASP A 153 -11.63 7.65 4.26
CA ASP A 153 -12.71 8.49 3.72
C ASP A 153 -12.78 9.87 4.38
N SER A 154 -11.77 10.26 5.18
CA SER A 154 -11.68 11.63 5.70
C SER A 154 -11.42 12.64 4.57
N PRO A 155 -11.92 13.88 4.68
CA PRO A 155 -11.70 14.91 3.66
C PRO A 155 -10.24 15.13 3.31
N GLU A 156 -9.36 15.11 4.32
CA GLU A 156 -7.92 15.35 4.18
C GLU A 156 -7.25 14.22 3.39
N ILE A 157 -7.63 12.97 3.65
CA ILE A 157 -7.09 11.80 2.93
C ILE A 157 -7.62 11.74 1.50
N ILE A 158 -8.90 12.06 1.29
CA ILE A 158 -9.49 12.15 -0.06
C ILE A 158 -8.76 13.20 -0.90
N GLU A 159 -8.47 14.37 -0.33
CA GLU A 159 -7.71 15.43 -1.01
C GLU A 159 -6.30 14.96 -1.36
N ALA A 160 -5.57 14.37 -0.41
CA ALA A 160 -4.23 13.81 -0.62
C ALA A 160 -4.20 12.71 -1.70
N ILE A 161 -5.22 11.84 -1.75
CA ILE A 161 -5.37 10.84 -2.83
C ILE A 161 -5.58 11.53 -4.18
N GLY A 162 -6.44 12.55 -4.23
CA GLY A 162 -6.68 13.33 -5.44
C GLY A 162 -5.40 13.99 -5.97
N GLU A 163 -4.62 14.60 -5.08
CA GLU A 163 -3.32 15.20 -5.41
C GLU A 163 -2.31 14.15 -5.90
N THR A 164 -2.18 13.02 -5.18
CA THR A 164 -1.24 11.94 -5.53
C THR A 164 -1.54 11.34 -6.90
N PHE A 165 -2.82 11.15 -7.22
CA PHE A 165 -3.24 10.58 -8.51
C PHE A 165 -3.43 11.63 -9.60
N HIS A 166 -3.27 12.91 -9.30
CA HIS A 166 -3.56 14.03 -10.20
C HIS A 166 -4.98 13.98 -10.79
N ILE A 167 -5.96 13.63 -9.95
CA ILE A 167 -7.37 13.55 -10.32
C ILE A 167 -8.24 14.41 -9.40
N LYS A 168 -9.33 14.94 -9.93
CA LYS A 168 -10.32 15.66 -9.13
C LYS A 168 -11.37 14.70 -8.61
N LEU A 169 -11.41 14.53 -7.29
CA LEU A 169 -12.43 13.70 -6.64
C LEU A 169 -13.65 14.56 -6.28
N PRO A 170 -14.86 14.21 -6.76
CA PRO A 170 -16.06 14.94 -6.39
C PRO A 170 -16.38 14.75 -4.90
N ARG A 171 -16.79 15.84 -4.27
CA ARG A 171 -17.23 15.86 -2.86
C ARG A 171 -18.55 15.16 -2.65
#